data_ceadb719a49a1aba97ddfd9a987d98b3
#
_entry.id   ceadb719a49a1aba97ddfd9a987d98b3
#
_cell.length_a   1.000
_cell.length_b   1.000
_cell.length_c   1.000
_cell.angle_alpha   90.00
_cell.angle_beta   90.00
_cell.angle_gamma   90.00
#
_symmetry.space_group_name_H-M   'P 1'
#
loop_
_entity.id
_entity.type
_entity.pdbx_description
1 polymer ?
#
loop_
_entity_poly.entity_id
_entity_poly.type
_entity_poly.pdbx_seq_one_letter_code
_entity_poly.pdbx_strand_id
1 'polypeptide(L)' 'MNTKEAVAKRILELCEKRNMAVNALATASGVSPSTIYSMLNEKSKNPGVVSLKKLCDGLEISIREFFNSELFDELEQEIK' A
#
# COMPACT_ATOMS: atom_id res chain seq x y z
N MET A 1 7.25 -8.48 11.19
CA MET A 1 6.79 -7.11 10.86
C MET A 1 5.27 -7.03 11.03
N ASN A 2 4.74 -5.87 11.32
CA ASN A 2 3.30 -5.74 11.47
C ASN A 2 2.61 -5.52 10.12
N THR A 3 1.28 -5.63 10.11
CA THR A 3 0.49 -5.53 8.88
C THR A 3 0.72 -4.21 8.15
N LYS A 4 0.73 -3.10 8.90
CA LYS A 4 0.91 -1.78 8.29
C LYS A 4 2.28 -1.64 7.62
N GLU A 5 3.32 -2.14 8.24
CA GLU A 5 4.65 -2.12 7.65
C GLU A 5 4.70 -2.94 6.35
N ALA A 6 4.02 -4.09 6.34
CA ALA A 6 3.97 -4.94 5.16
C ALA A 6 3.23 -4.23 4.02
N VAL A 7 2.12 -3.55 4.33
CA VAL A 7 1.37 -2.79 3.32
C VAL A 7 2.25 -1.68 2.73
N ALA A 8 2.95 -0.92 3.58
CA ALA A 8 3.83 0.15 3.11
C ALA A 8 4.94 -0.39 2.20
N LYS A 9 5.56 -1.49 2.59
CA LYS A 9 6.60 -2.11 1.77
C LYS A 9 6.05 -2.61 0.44
N ARG A 10 4.84 -3.18 0.45
CA ARG A 10 4.22 -3.66 -0.78
C ARG A 10 3.95 -2.52 -1.75
N ILE A 11 3.46 -1.38 -1.24
CA ILE A 11 3.24 -0.21 -2.09
C ILE A 11 4.53 0.22 -2.78
N LEU A 12 5.62 0.33 -2.02
CA LEU A 12 6.92 0.72 -2.57
C LEU A 12 7.45 -0.31 -3.57
N GLU A 13 7.28 -1.60 -3.27
CA GLU A 13 7.69 -2.67 -4.16
C GLU A 13 6.96 -2.60 -5.49
N LEU A 14 5.64 -2.38 -5.45
CA LEU A 14 4.84 -2.29 -6.67
C LEU A 14 5.17 -1.03 -7.48
N CYS A 15 5.45 0.09 -6.80
CA CYS A 15 5.92 1.30 -7.48
C CYS A 15 7.24 1.04 -8.20
N GLU A 16 8.16 0.34 -7.55
CA GLU A 16 9.45 0.01 -8.15
C GLU A 16 9.27 -0.90 -9.36
N LYS A 17 8.44 -1.93 -9.25
CA LYS A 17 8.16 -2.84 -10.36
C LYS A 17 7.56 -2.14 -11.56
N ARG A 18 6.74 -1.13 -11.32
CA ARG A 18 6.09 -0.35 -12.38
C ARG A 18 6.93 0.84 -12.83
N ASN A 19 8.11 1.02 -12.23
CA ASN A 19 8.95 2.18 -12.48
C ASN A 19 8.15 3.48 -12.34
N MET A 20 7.37 3.56 -11.27
CA MET A 20 6.44 4.64 -10.99
C MET A 20 6.81 5.33 -9.70
N ALA A 21 6.91 6.66 -9.72
CA ALA A 21 7.13 7.42 -8.49
C ALA A 21 5.89 7.40 -7.61
N VAL A 22 6.08 7.52 -6.30
CA VAL A 22 4.97 7.54 -5.33
C VAL A 22 3.95 8.64 -5.67
N ASN A 23 4.42 9.83 -6.03
CA ASN A 23 3.52 10.93 -6.41
C ASN A 23 2.71 10.59 -7.66
N ALA A 24 3.31 9.89 -8.60
CA ALA A 24 2.62 9.46 -9.82
C ALA A 24 1.53 8.46 -9.47
N LEU A 25 1.79 7.57 -8.52
CA LEU A 25 0.77 6.62 -8.07
C LEU A 25 -0.39 7.36 -7.40
N ALA A 26 -0.12 8.37 -6.58
CA ALA A 26 -1.18 9.17 -5.95
C ALA A 26 -2.08 9.78 -7.02
N THR A 27 -1.50 10.38 -8.04
CA THR A 27 -2.25 10.96 -9.16
C THR A 27 -3.10 9.92 -9.88
N ALA A 28 -2.49 8.80 -10.23
CA ALA A 28 -3.18 7.72 -10.93
C ALA A 28 -4.32 7.12 -10.10
N SER A 29 -4.20 7.17 -8.78
CA SER A 29 -5.17 6.57 -7.85
C SER A 29 -6.25 7.56 -7.42
N GLY A 30 -6.14 8.83 -7.80
CA GLY A 30 -7.09 9.85 -7.38
C GLY A 30 -7.03 10.17 -5.90
N VAL A 31 -5.88 9.97 -5.26
CA VAL A 31 -5.69 10.34 -3.86
C VAL A 31 -4.65 11.47 -3.77
N SER A 32 -4.72 12.23 -2.67
CA SER A 32 -3.74 13.31 -2.49
C SER A 32 -2.37 12.72 -2.12
N PRO A 33 -1.29 13.44 -2.43
CA PRO A 33 0.04 12.98 -1.98
C PRO A 33 0.13 12.78 -0.48
N SER A 34 -0.53 13.62 0.32
CA SER A 34 -0.53 13.46 1.77
C SER A 34 -1.17 12.14 2.20
N THR A 35 -2.20 11.70 1.49
CA THR A 35 -2.85 10.42 1.78
C THR A 35 -1.90 9.26 1.56
N ILE A 36 -1.22 9.22 0.41
CA ILE A 36 -0.32 8.11 0.13
C ILE A 36 0.90 8.12 1.05
N TYR A 37 1.46 9.29 1.37
CA TYR A 37 2.57 9.36 2.32
C TYR A 37 2.13 8.95 3.73
N SER A 38 0.88 9.25 4.10
CA SER A 38 0.33 8.78 5.36
C SER A 38 0.27 7.26 5.41
N MET A 39 -0.08 6.62 4.29
CA MET A 39 -0.12 5.17 4.21
C MET A 39 1.26 4.54 4.32
N LEU A 40 2.31 5.28 3.95
CA LEU A 40 3.69 4.80 4.03
C LEU A 40 4.36 5.11 5.37
N ASN A 41 3.77 6.00 6.16
CA ASN A 41 4.36 6.45 7.42
C ASN A 41 4.02 5.50 8.56
N GLU A 42 5.05 5.01 9.25
CA GLU A 42 4.88 4.08 10.36
C GLU A 42 4.06 4.64 11.52
N LYS A 43 4.07 5.95 11.68
CA LYS A 43 3.38 6.60 12.80
C LYS A 43 1.92 6.91 12.52
N SER A 44 1.48 6.78 11.28
CA SER A 44 0.10 7.13 10.93
C SER A 44 -0.84 5.95 11.21
N LYS A 45 -2.14 6.26 11.16
CA LYS A 45 -3.19 5.27 11.36
C LYS A 45 -3.22 4.27 10.21
N ASN A 46 -3.92 3.17 10.43
CA ASN A 46 -4.09 2.13 9.42
C ASN A 46 -4.68 2.71 8.15
N PRO A 47 -4.19 2.28 6.99
CA PRO A 47 -4.81 2.69 5.73
C PRO A 47 -6.21 2.08 5.62
N GLY A 48 -7.15 2.85 5.09
CA GLY A 48 -8.49 2.34 4.86
C GLY A 48 -8.53 1.41 3.67
N VAL A 49 -9.47 0.46 3.70
CA VAL A 49 -9.61 -0.52 2.61
C VAL A 49 -9.94 0.18 1.30
N VAL A 50 -10.78 1.22 1.34
CA VAL A 50 -11.14 1.94 0.12
C VAL A 50 -9.94 2.68 -0.46
N SER A 51 -9.13 3.31 0.40
CA SER A 51 -7.89 3.96 -0.06
C SER A 51 -6.95 2.96 -0.71
N LEU A 52 -6.82 1.78 -0.10
CA LEU A 52 -6.00 0.71 -0.65
C LEU A 52 -6.52 0.27 -2.03
N LYS A 53 -7.86 0.13 -2.15
CA LYS A 53 -8.46 -0.22 -3.44
C LYS A 53 -8.14 0.82 -4.51
N LYS A 54 -8.17 2.10 -4.13
CA LYS A 54 -7.81 3.18 -5.07
C LYS A 54 -6.37 3.03 -5.57
N LEU A 55 -5.44 2.68 -4.69
CA LEU A 55 -4.06 2.42 -5.10
C LEU A 55 -3.97 1.23 -6.05
N CYS A 56 -4.72 0.16 -5.76
CA CYS A 56 -4.77 -0.99 -6.64
C CYS A 56 -5.27 -0.60 -8.02
N ASP A 57 -6.32 0.23 -8.08
CA ASP A 57 -6.84 0.72 -9.35
C ASP A 57 -5.79 1.54 -10.11
N GLY A 58 -5.06 2.41 -9.40
CA GLY A 58 -3.99 3.19 -9.99
C GLY A 58 -2.83 2.34 -10.49
N LEU A 59 -2.60 1.19 -9.86
CA LEU A 59 -1.59 0.22 -10.27
C LEU A 59 -2.13 -0.77 -11.30
N GLU A 60 -3.42 -0.72 -11.60
CA GLU A 60 -4.09 -1.65 -12.51
C GLU A 60 -3.96 -3.11 -12.07
N ILE A 61 -4.10 -3.33 -10.76
CA ILE A 61 -4.08 -4.68 -10.18
C ILE A 61 -5.31 -4.87 -9.30
N SER A 62 -5.61 -6.13 -8.99
CA SER A 62 -6.68 -6.46 -8.05
C SER A 62 -6.15 -6.38 -6.61
N ILE A 63 -7.09 -6.33 -5.66
CA ILE A 63 -6.73 -6.43 -4.23
C ILE A 63 -6.03 -7.76 -3.97
N ARG A 64 -6.48 -8.82 -4.62
CA ARG A 64 -5.83 -10.15 -4.50
C ARG A 64 -4.37 -10.07 -4.92
N GLU A 65 -4.09 -9.44 -6.05
CA GLU A 65 -2.73 -9.30 -6.55
C GLU A 65 -1.88 -8.47 -5.60
N PHE A 66 -2.46 -7.42 -5.02
CA PHE A 66 -1.76 -6.60 -4.04
C PHE A 66 -1.24 -7.46 -2.89
N PHE A 67 -2.08 -8.34 -2.36
CA PHE A 67 -1.72 -9.18 -1.20
C PHE A 67 -1.00 -10.47 -1.58
N ASN A 68 -0.75 -10.71 -2.85
CA ASN A 68 -0.01 -11.88 -3.30
C ASN A 68 1.49 -11.64 -3.17
N SER A 69 1.98 -11.67 -1.94
CA SER A 69 3.38 -11.40 -1.62
C SER A 69 3.75 -12.09 -0.32
N GLU A 70 4.99 -12.56 -0.25
CA GLU A 70 5.53 -13.18 0.96
C GLU A 70 5.54 -12.21 2.14
N LEU A 71 5.48 -10.92 1.88
CA LEU A 71 5.41 -9.91 2.94
C LEU A 71 4.26 -10.16 3.91
N PHE A 72 3.19 -10.81 3.44
CA PHE A 72 1.99 -11.01 4.25
C PHE A 72 1.90 -12.40 4.88
N ASP A 73 2.90 -13.25 4.65
CA ASP A 73 2.83 -14.65 5.14
C ASP A 73 3.16 -14.81 6.62
N GLU A 74 4.02 -13.97 7.16
CA GLU A 74 4.47 -14.09 8.55
C GLU A 74 4.32 -12.77 9.31
N LEU A 75 3.08 -12.28 9.38
CA LEU A 75 2.79 -11.05 10.08
C LEU A 75 2.59 -11.29 11.56
N GLU A 76 2.92 -10.28 12.37
CA GLU A 76 2.62 -10.30 13.80
C GLU A 76 1.12 -10.35 13.99
N GLN A 77 0.68 -11.04 15.03
CA GLN A 77 -0.73 -11.11 15.35
C GLN A 77 -1.21 -9.74 15.83
N GLU A 78 -2.34 -9.28 15.29
CA GLU A 78 -2.91 -7.98 15.66
C GLU A 78 -3.83 -8.07 16.87
N ILE A 79 -4.35 -9.26 17.16
CA ILE A 79 -5.19 -9.50 18.33
C ILE A 79 -4.31 -9.51 19.56
N LYS A 80 -4.70 -8.74 20.57
CA LYS A 80 -3.93 -8.64 21.83
C LYS A 80 -4.71 -9.05 23.04
#